data_ec8956e7555ca53f77c65b71f3c582ee
#
_entry.id   ec8956e7555ca53f77c65b71f3c582ee
#
_cell.length_a   1.000
_cell.length_b   1.000
_cell.length_c   1.000
_cell.angle_alpha   90.00
_cell.angle_beta   90.00
_cell.angle_gamma   90.00
#
_symmetry.space_group_name_H-M   'P 1'
#
loop_
_entity.id
_entity.type
_entity.pdbx_description
1 polymer ?
#
loop_
_entity_poly.entity_id
_entity_poly.type
_entity_poly.pdbx_seq_one_letter_code
_entity_poly.pdbx_strand_id
1 'polypeptide(L)'
;MAVTPLIPVMLFDMDGVLVDVSGSYRRAIEETVYHFTGREVQQEMIQRYKDRGGFNDDWELTHTIIGDFGMETPFARVVTEFQRRYRGEDWDGFITEEHPFIQTETLLELKKLGHILGIVTGRPEVEAYWTLDRWGWREFFPLLIGRERQGNRKKPDPFPLLLALGRLNAAGIQVPAERTVYIGDSVDDVTAAHAAGMLSIGVVHPSADPQTHEPLLLERGANLVITDPNSLPEIVSWPNDWAGNMFEA
;
A
#
# COMPACT_ATOMS: atom_id res chain seq x y z
N MET A 1 -25.68 4.20 -22.39
CA MET A 1 -25.57 3.95 -20.94
C MET A 1 -24.14 3.50 -20.71
N ALA A 2 -23.44 4.07 -19.74
CA ALA A 2 -22.12 3.58 -19.37
C ALA A 2 -22.28 2.18 -18.73
N VAL A 3 -21.50 1.22 -19.20
CA VAL A 3 -21.49 -0.14 -18.63
C VAL A 3 -20.77 -0.05 -17.29
N THR A 4 -21.41 -0.47 -16.20
CA THR A 4 -20.74 -0.57 -14.90
C THR A 4 -19.74 -1.71 -14.96
N PRO A 5 -18.44 -1.49 -14.63
CA PRO A 5 -17.45 -2.56 -14.66
C PRO A 5 -17.78 -3.66 -13.63
N LEU A 6 -17.31 -4.88 -13.88
CA LEU A 6 -17.49 -6.01 -12.95
C LEU A 6 -16.85 -5.72 -11.59
N ILE A 7 -15.72 -5.01 -11.59
CA ILE A 7 -15.02 -4.51 -10.40
C ILE A 7 -15.17 -2.99 -10.35
N PRO A 8 -16.26 -2.44 -9.78
CA PRO A 8 -16.49 -0.99 -9.81
C PRO A 8 -15.58 -0.19 -8.89
N VAL A 9 -14.99 -0.82 -7.85
CA VAL A 9 -14.12 -0.14 -6.89
C VAL A 9 -12.75 -0.81 -6.84
N MET A 10 -11.72 0.01 -6.96
CA MET A 10 -10.32 -0.37 -6.82
C MET A 10 -9.71 0.44 -5.67
N LEU A 11 -9.29 -0.25 -4.62
CA LEU A 11 -8.59 0.35 -3.48
C LEU A 11 -7.11 0.02 -3.59
N PHE A 12 -6.27 1.01 -3.36
CA PHE A 12 -4.82 0.90 -3.50
C PHE A 12 -4.12 1.12 -2.16
N ASP A 13 -3.10 0.34 -1.86
CA ASP A 13 -2.03 0.87 -1.01
C ASP A 13 -1.26 1.95 -1.76
N MET A 14 -0.41 2.66 -1.06
CA MET A 14 0.37 3.74 -1.66
C MET A 14 1.81 3.31 -1.88
N ASP A 15 2.47 2.83 -0.84
CA ASP A 15 3.87 2.46 -0.82
C ASP A 15 4.09 1.14 -1.57
N GLY A 16 5.02 1.13 -2.53
CA GLY A 16 5.27 -0.06 -3.36
C GLY A 16 4.18 -0.40 -4.38
N VAL A 17 3.12 0.43 -4.49
CA VAL A 17 2.01 0.25 -5.43
C VAL A 17 1.83 1.48 -6.32
N LEU A 18 1.51 2.63 -5.73
CA LEU A 18 1.40 3.90 -6.45
C LEU A 18 2.77 4.57 -6.58
N VAL A 19 3.62 4.37 -5.58
CA VAL A 19 4.90 5.08 -5.39
C VAL A 19 6.02 4.09 -5.12
N ASP A 20 7.14 4.24 -5.80
CA ASP A 20 8.39 3.58 -5.42
C ASP A 20 9.00 4.32 -4.22
N VAL A 21 9.06 3.62 -3.11
CA VAL A 21 9.58 4.12 -1.82
C VAL A 21 10.96 3.57 -1.46
N SER A 22 11.63 2.92 -2.40
CA SER A 22 12.97 2.34 -2.19
C SER A 22 13.98 3.41 -1.76
N GLY A 23 13.91 4.60 -2.35
CA GLY A 23 14.78 5.75 -2.04
C GLY A 23 14.28 6.62 -0.89
N SER A 24 13.10 6.38 -0.34
CA SER A 24 12.49 7.23 0.69
C SER A 24 12.25 6.49 2.00
N TYR A 25 11.11 5.79 2.17
CA TYR A 25 10.79 5.08 3.40
C TYR A 25 11.83 4.03 3.77
N ARG A 26 12.27 3.21 2.80
CA ARG A 26 13.27 2.17 3.08
C ARG A 26 14.60 2.77 3.49
N ARG A 27 15.03 3.84 2.81
CA ARG A 27 16.22 4.60 3.21
C ARG A 27 16.06 5.26 4.58
N ALA A 28 14.87 5.77 4.91
CA ALA A 28 14.60 6.32 6.24
C ALA A 28 14.73 5.24 7.34
N ILE A 29 14.27 4.00 7.08
CA ILE A 29 14.51 2.86 7.99
C ILE A 29 16.02 2.64 8.17
N GLU A 30 16.77 2.46 7.08
CA GLU A 30 18.21 2.18 7.09
C GLU A 30 18.97 3.21 7.90
N GLU A 31 18.78 4.50 7.59
CA GLU A 31 19.50 5.58 8.23
C GLU A 31 19.05 5.82 9.68
N THR A 32 17.79 5.56 10.02
CA THR A 32 17.32 5.67 11.41
C THR A 32 17.89 4.54 12.27
N VAL A 33 17.90 3.31 11.76
CA VAL A 33 18.55 2.19 12.46
C VAL A 33 20.05 2.48 12.66
N TYR A 34 20.73 2.93 11.62
CA TYR A 34 22.15 3.29 11.72
C TYR A 34 22.40 4.38 12.76
N HIS A 35 21.55 5.41 12.82
CA HIS A 35 21.66 6.49 13.80
C HIS A 35 21.65 5.99 15.26
N PHE A 36 20.77 5.05 15.59
CA PHE A 36 20.63 4.54 16.94
C PHE A 36 21.61 3.41 17.28
N THR A 37 22.00 2.60 16.30
CA THR A 37 22.74 1.34 16.54
C THR A 37 24.16 1.34 16.02
N GLY A 38 24.50 2.25 15.08
CA GLY A 38 25.75 2.23 14.32
C GLY A 38 25.88 1.03 13.37
N ARG A 39 24.80 0.30 13.13
CA ARG A 39 24.77 -0.89 12.25
C ARG A 39 24.00 -0.60 10.97
N GLU A 40 24.56 -1.06 9.86
CA GLU A 40 23.88 -0.99 8.55
C GLU A 40 22.82 -2.07 8.43
N VAL A 41 21.71 -1.73 7.79
CA VAL A 41 20.63 -2.64 7.42
C VAL A 41 20.47 -2.57 5.91
N GLN A 42 20.42 -3.74 5.27
CA GLN A 42 20.21 -3.85 3.83
C GLN A 42 18.70 -4.01 3.52
N GLN A 43 18.29 -3.63 2.32
CA GLN A 43 16.88 -3.68 1.90
C GLN A 43 16.30 -5.09 1.95
N GLU A 44 17.11 -6.11 1.69
CA GLU A 44 16.72 -7.52 1.80
C GLU A 44 16.40 -7.93 3.25
N MET A 45 17.06 -7.31 4.24
CA MET A 45 16.73 -7.53 5.65
C MET A 45 15.39 -6.88 5.99
N ILE A 46 15.14 -5.65 5.54
CA ILE A 46 13.86 -4.95 5.70
C ILE A 46 12.74 -5.80 5.08
N GLN A 47 12.95 -6.29 3.84
CA GLN A 47 11.96 -7.13 3.16
C GLN A 47 11.65 -8.41 3.96
N ARG A 48 12.65 -9.08 4.52
CA ARG A 48 12.44 -10.27 5.37
C ARG A 48 11.58 -10.01 6.60
N TYR A 49 11.62 -8.82 7.19
CA TYR A 49 10.69 -8.46 8.27
C TYR A 49 9.27 -8.27 7.72
N LYS A 50 9.11 -7.55 6.61
CA LYS A 50 7.81 -7.33 5.98
C LYS A 50 7.14 -8.66 5.55
N ASP A 51 7.91 -9.60 5.02
CA ASP A 51 7.44 -10.93 4.58
C ASP A 51 6.88 -11.79 5.73
N ARG A 52 7.30 -11.54 6.97
CA ARG A 52 6.73 -12.23 8.14
C ARG A 52 5.30 -11.78 8.43
N GLY A 53 4.91 -10.60 7.99
CA GLY A 53 3.65 -9.94 8.32
C GLY A 53 3.69 -9.21 9.66
N GLY A 54 2.73 -8.29 9.85
CA GLY A 54 2.63 -7.47 11.05
C GLY A 54 3.52 -6.23 11.05
N PHE A 55 4.25 -5.98 9.97
CA PHE A 55 5.17 -4.84 9.82
C PHE A 55 4.77 -3.88 8.69
N ASN A 56 3.47 -3.66 8.53
CA ASN A 56 2.96 -2.64 7.60
C ASN A 56 3.24 -1.20 8.09
N ASP A 57 3.68 -1.03 9.33
CA ASP A 57 4.05 0.24 9.93
C ASP A 57 5.57 0.35 9.99
N ASP A 58 6.16 1.19 9.14
CA ASP A 58 7.61 1.33 9.03
C ASP A 58 8.26 1.93 10.30
N TRP A 59 7.52 2.67 11.12
CA TRP A 59 8.03 3.14 12.41
C TRP A 59 8.16 2.00 13.42
N GLU A 60 7.16 1.11 13.46
CA GLU A 60 7.21 -0.09 14.32
C GLU A 60 8.28 -1.07 13.83
N LEU A 61 8.40 -1.24 12.52
CA LEU A 61 9.47 -2.03 11.91
C LEU A 61 10.84 -1.48 12.30
N THR A 62 11.06 -0.18 12.13
CA THR A 62 12.33 0.49 12.49
C THR A 62 12.65 0.29 13.97
N HIS A 63 11.67 0.51 14.83
CA HIS A 63 11.83 0.33 16.27
C HIS A 63 12.17 -1.13 16.65
N THR A 64 11.53 -2.09 15.98
CA THR A 64 11.80 -3.52 16.19
C THR A 64 13.22 -3.89 15.78
N ILE A 65 13.69 -3.43 14.61
CA ILE A 65 15.07 -3.70 14.16
C ILE A 65 16.09 -3.12 15.13
N ILE A 66 15.86 -1.90 15.64
CA ILE A 66 16.73 -1.27 16.66
C ILE A 66 16.78 -2.12 17.94
N GLY A 67 15.63 -2.64 18.40
CA GLY A 67 15.53 -3.55 19.54
C GLY A 67 16.27 -4.86 19.32
N ASP A 68 16.14 -5.47 18.16
CA ASP A 68 16.82 -6.72 17.78
C ASP A 68 18.35 -6.54 17.69
N PHE A 69 18.82 -5.33 17.49
CA PHE A 69 20.24 -4.98 17.61
C PHE A 69 20.70 -4.68 19.04
N GLY A 70 19.80 -4.87 20.03
CA GLY A 70 20.10 -4.74 21.46
C GLY A 70 20.06 -3.31 22.00
N MET A 71 19.40 -2.38 21.28
CA MET A 71 19.27 -0.99 21.70
C MET A 71 17.87 -0.69 22.20
N GLU A 72 17.72 -0.39 23.48
CA GLU A 72 16.48 0.12 24.05
C GLU A 72 16.30 1.61 23.72
N THR A 73 15.33 1.91 22.87
CA THR A 73 15.07 3.29 22.44
C THR A 73 13.57 3.58 22.55
N PRO A 74 13.15 4.71 23.16
CA PRO A 74 11.73 5.06 23.19
C PRO A 74 11.16 5.22 21.78
N PHE A 75 10.00 4.60 21.51
CA PHE A 75 9.33 4.61 20.21
C PHE A 75 9.18 6.03 19.63
N ALA A 76 8.78 7.01 20.44
CA ALA A 76 8.61 8.39 20.02
C ALA A 76 9.93 9.01 19.48
N ARG A 77 11.09 8.62 20.02
CA ARG A 77 12.39 9.09 19.49
C ARG A 77 12.70 8.48 18.12
N VAL A 78 12.35 7.21 17.93
CA VAL A 78 12.51 6.54 16.63
C VAL A 78 11.64 7.24 15.59
N VAL A 79 10.37 7.51 15.90
CA VAL A 79 9.45 8.23 15.00
C VAL A 79 9.97 9.62 14.66
N THR A 80 10.46 10.39 15.67
CA THR A 80 11.01 11.73 15.45
C THR A 80 12.20 11.70 14.50
N GLU A 81 13.15 10.78 14.71
CA GLU A 81 14.35 10.69 13.87
C GLU A 81 14.01 10.18 12.47
N PHE A 82 13.09 9.20 12.35
CA PHE A 82 12.57 8.71 11.07
C PHE A 82 11.94 9.87 10.27
N GLN A 83 11.05 10.63 10.88
CA GLN A 83 10.35 11.73 10.23
C GLN A 83 11.27 12.89 9.84
N ARG A 84 12.29 13.15 10.65
CA ARG A 84 13.33 14.15 10.32
C ARG A 84 14.05 13.79 9.02
N ARG A 85 14.27 12.49 8.75
CA ARG A 85 14.91 12.02 7.51
C ARG A 85 13.94 11.92 6.36
N TYR A 86 12.79 11.29 6.62
CA TYR A 86 11.80 11.02 5.59
C TYR A 86 11.11 12.29 5.09
N ARG A 87 10.47 13.03 5.99
CA ARG A 87 9.74 14.24 5.63
C ARG A 87 10.65 15.47 5.58
N GLY A 88 11.67 15.54 6.44
CA GLY A 88 12.42 16.76 6.70
C GLY A 88 11.63 17.75 7.53
N GLU A 89 12.17 18.98 7.70
CA GLU A 89 11.50 20.07 8.42
C GLU A 89 10.47 20.76 7.52
N ASP A 90 10.83 21.02 6.26
CA ASP A 90 10.03 21.75 5.28
C ASP A 90 9.68 20.89 4.04
N TRP A 91 9.42 19.59 4.23
CA TRP A 91 9.18 18.64 3.15
C TRP A 91 10.37 18.47 2.19
N ASP A 92 11.56 18.60 2.72
CA ASP A 92 12.85 18.55 2.02
C ASP A 92 13.63 17.26 2.27
N GLY A 93 13.02 16.30 2.96
CA GLY A 93 13.59 14.99 3.24
C GLY A 93 13.46 13.99 2.07
N PHE A 94 13.67 12.71 2.36
CA PHE A 94 13.67 11.64 1.36
C PHE A 94 12.35 11.49 0.61
N ILE A 95 11.23 11.97 1.14
CA ILE A 95 9.95 12.01 0.44
C ILE A 95 10.05 12.72 -0.93
N THR A 96 11.01 13.64 -1.09
CA THR A 96 11.26 14.31 -2.37
C THR A 96 11.92 13.42 -3.41
N GLU A 97 12.51 12.30 -3.00
CA GLU A 97 13.15 11.33 -3.88
C GLU A 97 12.19 10.25 -4.39
N GLU A 98 10.93 10.26 -3.92
CA GLU A 98 9.91 9.33 -4.41
C GLU A 98 9.59 9.54 -5.87
N HIS A 99 9.35 8.43 -6.57
CA HIS A 99 8.94 8.39 -7.96
C HIS A 99 7.61 7.65 -8.14
N PRO A 100 6.77 8.06 -9.11
CA PRO A 100 5.61 7.29 -9.48
C PRO A 100 6.00 5.85 -9.89
N PHE A 101 5.35 4.85 -9.30
CA PHE A 101 5.44 3.49 -9.76
C PHE A 101 4.31 3.18 -10.75
N ILE A 102 3.12 3.75 -10.49
CA ILE A 102 2.02 3.79 -11.46
C ILE A 102 2.09 5.10 -12.27
N GLN A 103 1.75 5.05 -13.57
CA GLN A 103 1.72 6.22 -14.43
C GLN A 103 0.36 6.95 -14.34
N THR A 104 0.37 8.25 -14.56
CA THR A 104 -0.85 9.06 -14.59
C THR A 104 -1.83 8.58 -15.67
N GLU A 105 -1.31 8.14 -16.80
CA GLU A 105 -2.07 7.59 -17.91
C GLU A 105 -2.86 6.35 -17.51
N THR A 106 -2.26 5.48 -16.70
CA THR A 106 -2.91 4.28 -16.14
C THR A 106 -4.10 4.66 -15.26
N LEU A 107 -3.92 5.62 -14.34
CA LEU A 107 -5.00 6.13 -13.49
C LEU A 107 -6.14 6.74 -14.31
N LEU A 108 -5.80 7.50 -15.35
CA LEU A 108 -6.77 8.08 -16.30
C LEU A 108 -7.56 6.99 -17.02
N GLU A 109 -6.89 5.93 -17.46
CA GLU A 109 -7.53 4.82 -18.17
C GLU A 109 -8.47 4.04 -17.25
N LEU A 110 -8.05 3.71 -16.02
CA LEU A 110 -8.92 3.08 -15.02
C LEU A 110 -10.19 3.89 -14.75
N LYS A 111 -10.07 5.22 -14.63
CA LYS A 111 -11.24 6.10 -14.50
C LYS A 111 -12.13 6.10 -15.75
N LYS A 112 -11.56 6.09 -16.96
CA LYS A 112 -12.33 5.99 -18.21
C LYS A 112 -13.08 4.68 -18.34
N LEU A 113 -12.53 3.59 -17.81
CA LEU A 113 -13.18 2.28 -17.70
C LEU A 113 -14.33 2.27 -16.68
N GLY A 114 -14.50 3.33 -15.89
CA GLY A 114 -15.60 3.51 -14.93
C GLY A 114 -15.28 3.06 -13.52
N HIS A 115 -14.01 2.76 -13.20
CA HIS A 115 -13.61 2.38 -11.85
C HIS A 115 -13.58 3.60 -10.92
N ILE A 116 -14.00 3.38 -9.67
CA ILE A 116 -13.82 4.31 -8.55
C ILE A 116 -12.53 3.92 -7.85
N LEU A 117 -11.57 4.86 -7.80
CA LEU A 117 -10.29 4.63 -7.17
C LEU A 117 -10.29 5.19 -5.75
N GLY A 118 -9.71 4.45 -4.81
CA GLY A 118 -9.53 4.90 -3.43
C GLY A 118 -8.17 4.46 -2.88
N ILE A 119 -7.72 5.09 -1.82
CA ILE A 119 -6.46 4.76 -1.14
C ILE A 119 -6.75 4.29 0.28
N VAL A 120 -6.09 3.19 0.67
CA VAL A 120 -6.05 2.70 2.05
C VAL A 120 -4.61 2.37 2.39
N THR A 121 -3.94 3.25 3.13
CA THR A 121 -2.49 3.19 3.35
C THR A 121 -2.12 3.32 4.82
N GLY A 122 -0.99 2.72 5.22
CA GLY A 122 -0.36 2.94 6.52
C GLY A 122 0.28 4.32 6.69
N ARG A 123 0.40 5.07 5.60
CA ARG A 123 0.97 6.42 5.56
C ARG A 123 0.09 7.43 6.32
N PRO A 124 0.65 8.42 7.05
CA PRO A 124 -0.10 9.57 7.52
C PRO A 124 -0.82 10.31 6.40
N GLU A 125 -2.08 10.75 6.64
CA GLU A 125 -2.89 11.42 5.61
C GLU A 125 -2.18 12.65 5.03
N VAL A 126 -1.47 13.41 5.85
CA VAL A 126 -0.75 14.61 5.40
C VAL A 126 0.36 14.29 4.40
N GLU A 127 1.06 13.17 4.58
CA GLU A 127 2.11 12.70 3.66
C GLU A 127 1.51 12.12 2.38
N ALA A 128 0.43 11.34 2.51
CA ALA A 128 -0.29 10.82 1.35
C ALA A 128 -0.81 11.97 0.47
N TYR A 129 -1.42 13.00 1.07
CA TYR A 129 -1.89 14.16 0.32
C TYR A 129 -0.76 14.96 -0.33
N TRP A 130 0.37 15.13 0.36
CA TRP A 130 1.53 15.81 -0.22
C TRP A 130 2.01 15.09 -1.50
N THR A 131 2.10 13.77 -1.45
CA THR A 131 2.47 12.95 -2.61
C THR A 131 1.45 13.07 -3.75
N LEU A 132 0.14 13.01 -3.43
CA LEU A 132 -0.92 13.15 -4.43
C LEU A 132 -0.92 14.52 -5.10
N ASP A 133 -0.66 15.58 -4.32
CA ASP A 133 -0.60 16.95 -4.83
C ASP A 133 0.62 17.16 -5.73
N ARG A 134 1.77 16.57 -5.36
CA ARG A 134 3.00 16.66 -6.14
C ARG A 134 2.84 16.18 -7.59
N TRP A 135 2.01 15.15 -7.81
CA TRP A 135 1.79 14.57 -9.14
C TRP A 135 0.41 14.90 -9.74
N GLY A 136 -0.38 15.74 -9.08
CA GLY A 136 -1.72 16.10 -9.55
C GLY A 136 -2.71 14.94 -9.51
N TRP A 137 -2.52 13.99 -8.58
CA TRP A 137 -3.33 12.78 -8.51
C TRP A 137 -4.53 12.87 -7.57
N ARG A 138 -4.67 13.95 -6.81
CA ARG A 138 -5.74 14.09 -5.80
C ARG A 138 -7.14 13.83 -6.36
N GLU A 139 -7.41 14.29 -7.58
CA GLU A 139 -8.71 14.11 -8.23
C GLU A 139 -9.02 12.67 -8.68
N PHE A 140 -8.02 11.81 -8.76
CA PHE A 140 -8.24 10.41 -9.07
C PHE A 140 -8.79 9.63 -7.88
N PHE A 141 -8.47 10.06 -6.65
CA PHE A 141 -8.75 9.33 -5.43
C PHE A 141 -9.71 10.12 -4.51
N PRO A 142 -11.04 10.01 -4.75
CA PRO A 142 -12.04 10.69 -3.90
C PRO A 142 -12.11 10.13 -2.48
N LEU A 143 -11.49 8.99 -2.22
CA LEU A 143 -11.42 8.34 -0.92
C LEU A 143 -9.96 8.08 -0.52
N LEU A 144 -9.58 8.52 0.68
CA LEU A 144 -8.31 8.19 1.31
C LEU A 144 -8.56 7.81 2.78
N ILE A 145 -8.05 6.66 3.18
CA ILE A 145 -7.99 6.17 4.55
C ILE A 145 -6.52 6.05 4.91
N GLY A 146 -5.99 7.06 5.60
CA GLY A 146 -4.62 7.04 6.11
C GLY A 146 -4.51 6.44 7.51
N ARG A 147 -3.30 6.47 8.06
CA ARG A 147 -2.95 5.91 9.36
C ARG A 147 -3.88 6.39 10.49
N GLU A 148 -4.21 7.66 10.52
CA GLU A 148 -4.99 8.29 11.59
C GLU A 148 -6.41 7.73 11.72
N ARG A 149 -6.94 7.16 10.64
CA ARG A 149 -8.27 6.56 10.60
C ARG A 149 -8.32 5.11 11.04
N GLN A 150 -7.16 4.45 11.15
CA GLN A 150 -7.07 3.02 11.42
C GLN A 150 -6.98 2.70 12.91
N GLY A 151 -6.49 3.64 13.72
CA GLY A 151 -6.27 3.41 15.16
C GLY A 151 -5.33 2.22 15.39
N ASN A 152 -5.75 1.30 16.25
CA ASN A 152 -4.99 0.07 16.53
C ASN A 152 -5.35 -1.10 15.59
N ARG A 153 -6.24 -0.87 14.62
CA ARG A 153 -6.76 -1.89 13.69
C ARG A 153 -6.24 -1.63 12.28
N LYS A 154 -4.92 -1.61 12.15
CA LYS A 154 -4.23 -1.50 10.86
C LYS A 154 -4.08 -2.85 10.17
N LYS A 155 -3.80 -2.87 8.87
CA LYS A 155 -3.49 -4.09 8.13
C LYS A 155 -2.43 -4.93 8.89
N PRO A 156 -2.61 -6.25 9.04
CA PRO A 156 -3.54 -7.14 8.32
C PRO A 156 -4.99 -7.21 8.83
N ASP A 157 -5.41 -6.39 9.84
CA ASP A 157 -6.83 -6.29 10.21
C ASP A 157 -7.64 -5.76 9.00
N PRO A 158 -8.80 -6.37 8.65
CA PRO A 158 -9.63 -5.91 7.53
C PRO A 158 -10.29 -4.55 7.75
N PHE A 159 -10.26 -4.02 8.97
CA PHE A 159 -10.98 -2.80 9.37
C PHE A 159 -10.72 -1.60 8.44
N PRO A 160 -9.49 -1.25 8.02
CA PRO A 160 -9.28 -0.10 7.15
C PRO A 160 -9.98 -0.23 5.80
N LEU A 161 -10.02 -1.45 5.24
CA LEU A 161 -10.69 -1.74 3.97
C LEU A 161 -12.22 -1.70 4.11
N LEU A 162 -12.75 -2.29 5.18
CA LEU A 162 -14.17 -2.21 5.50
C LEU A 162 -14.61 -0.78 5.81
N LEU A 163 -13.77 0.03 6.45
CA LEU A 163 -14.02 1.46 6.66
C LEU A 163 -14.11 2.21 5.33
N ALA A 164 -13.25 1.89 4.36
CA ALA A 164 -13.30 2.46 3.02
C ALA A 164 -14.63 2.15 2.33
N LEU A 165 -15.07 0.88 2.34
CA LEU A 165 -16.39 0.50 1.83
C LEU A 165 -17.54 1.20 2.54
N GLY A 166 -17.48 1.27 3.87
CA GLY A 166 -18.49 1.96 4.67
C GLY A 166 -18.64 3.44 4.29
N ARG A 167 -17.53 4.11 3.97
CA ARG A 167 -17.55 5.51 3.51
C ARG A 167 -18.11 5.65 2.10
N LEU A 168 -17.79 4.74 1.19
CA LEU A 168 -18.39 4.71 -0.15
C LEU A 168 -19.89 4.48 -0.06
N ASN A 169 -20.33 3.53 0.75
CA ASN A 169 -21.74 3.26 0.98
C ASN A 169 -22.47 4.47 1.56
N ALA A 170 -21.88 5.18 2.52
CA ALA A 170 -22.43 6.41 3.08
C ALA A 170 -22.51 7.56 2.06
N ALA A 171 -21.65 7.55 1.04
CA ALA A 171 -21.67 8.47 -0.09
C ALA A 171 -22.65 8.06 -1.21
N GLY A 172 -23.43 6.96 -1.01
CA GLY A 172 -24.40 6.46 -1.98
C GLY A 172 -23.85 5.47 -3.01
N ILE A 173 -22.58 5.08 -2.88
CA ILE A 173 -21.93 4.12 -3.77
C ILE A 173 -22.02 2.74 -3.11
N GLN A 174 -23.09 1.99 -3.44
CA GLN A 174 -23.33 0.66 -2.89
C GLN A 174 -22.55 -0.39 -3.67
N VAL A 175 -21.43 -0.86 -3.09
CA VAL A 175 -20.59 -1.92 -3.68
C VAL A 175 -20.30 -2.98 -2.63
N PRO A 176 -20.57 -4.25 -2.93
CA PRO A 176 -20.21 -5.35 -2.05
C PRO A 176 -18.70 -5.61 -2.09
N ALA A 177 -18.17 -6.24 -1.02
CA ALA A 177 -16.74 -6.48 -0.88
C ALA A 177 -16.18 -7.35 -2.02
N GLU A 178 -16.92 -8.39 -2.43
CA GLU A 178 -16.54 -9.31 -3.51
C GLU A 178 -16.44 -8.65 -4.90
N ARG A 179 -16.94 -7.44 -5.06
CA ARG A 179 -16.80 -6.61 -6.26
C ARG A 179 -15.85 -5.45 -6.09
N THR A 180 -15.03 -5.52 -5.06
CA THR A 180 -13.96 -4.56 -4.76
C THR A 180 -12.63 -5.29 -4.83
N VAL A 181 -11.64 -4.71 -5.48
CA VAL A 181 -10.27 -5.21 -5.46
C VAL A 181 -9.39 -4.31 -4.61
N TYR A 182 -8.56 -4.92 -3.78
CA TYR A 182 -7.47 -4.23 -3.10
C TYR A 182 -6.14 -4.57 -3.76
N ILE A 183 -5.33 -3.55 -4.04
CA ILE A 183 -4.03 -3.66 -4.68
C ILE A 183 -2.98 -3.27 -3.64
N GLY A 184 -2.10 -4.20 -3.29
CA GLY A 184 -1.08 -4.01 -2.25
C GLY A 184 0.20 -4.78 -2.54
N ASP A 185 1.31 -4.39 -1.91
CA ASP A 185 2.63 -5.01 -2.13
C ASP A 185 3.05 -5.95 -1.00
N SER A 186 2.32 -5.99 0.11
CA SER A 186 2.69 -6.73 1.30
C SER A 186 1.77 -7.91 1.61
N VAL A 187 2.28 -8.85 2.41
CA VAL A 187 1.48 -9.97 2.94
C VAL A 187 0.33 -9.49 3.82
N ASP A 188 0.51 -8.35 4.50
CA ASP A 188 -0.53 -7.73 5.34
C ASP A 188 -1.68 -7.17 4.49
N ASP A 189 -1.37 -6.65 3.30
CA ASP A 189 -2.37 -6.16 2.34
C ASP A 189 -3.26 -7.27 1.84
N VAL A 190 -2.65 -8.35 1.37
CA VAL A 190 -3.35 -9.53 0.87
C VAL A 190 -4.20 -10.16 1.97
N THR A 191 -3.64 -10.29 3.17
CA THR A 191 -4.35 -10.85 4.33
C THR A 191 -5.56 -9.98 4.71
N ALA A 192 -5.40 -8.66 4.73
CA ALA A 192 -6.49 -7.72 5.03
C ALA A 192 -7.60 -7.78 3.98
N ALA A 193 -7.24 -7.84 2.68
CA ALA A 193 -8.19 -7.95 1.57
C ALA A 193 -9.00 -9.25 1.66
N HIS A 194 -8.32 -10.38 1.84
CA HIS A 194 -8.97 -11.67 2.01
C HIS A 194 -9.92 -11.68 3.21
N ALA A 195 -9.48 -11.17 4.37
CA ALA A 195 -10.31 -11.07 5.58
C ALA A 195 -11.49 -10.10 5.43
N ALA A 196 -11.39 -9.12 4.52
CA ALA A 196 -12.49 -8.19 4.17
C ALA A 196 -13.47 -8.77 3.14
N GLY A 197 -13.21 -9.95 2.58
CA GLY A 197 -13.99 -10.56 1.51
C GLY A 197 -13.80 -9.86 0.16
N MET A 198 -12.69 -9.17 -0.04
CA MET A 198 -12.33 -8.47 -1.27
C MET A 198 -11.46 -9.34 -2.16
N LEU A 199 -11.45 -9.03 -3.45
CA LEU A 199 -10.41 -9.49 -4.37
C LEU A 199 -9.08 -8.81 -4.00
N SER A 200 -7.96 -9.50 -4.27
CA SER A 200 -6.63 -8.99 -4.00
C SER A 200 -5.71 -9.17 -5.20
N ILE A 201 -5.04 -8.07 -5.60
CA ILE A 201 -3.93 -8.12 -6.55
C ILE A 201 -2.66 -7.74 -5.77
N GLY A 202 -1.74 -8.69 -5.69
CA GLY A 202 -0.42 -8.45 -5.13
C GLY A 202 0.48 -7.74 -6.15
N VAL A 203 1.24 -6.75 -5.70
CA VAL A 203 2.27 -6.09 -6.51
C VAL A 203 3.64 -6.47 -5.97
N VAL A 204 4.52 -6.97 -6.82
CA VAL A 204 5.90 -7.22 -6.40
C VAL A 204 6.61 -5.88 -6.25
N HIS A 205 6.98 -5.54 -5.01
CA HIS A 205 7.68 -4.30 -4.72
C HIS A 205 8.99 -4.20 -5.53
N PRO A 206 9.39 -3.04 -6.06
CA PRO A 206 10.60 -2.88 -6.88
C PRO A 206 11.89 -3.40 -6.23
N SER A 207 11.99 -3.36 -4.90
CA SER A 207 13.14 -3.88 -4.14
C SER A 207 13.03 -5.37 -3.77
N ALA A 208 11.93 -6.04 -4.13
CA ALA A 208 11.73 -7.46 -3.81
C ALA A 208 12.17 -8.35 -4.98
N ASP A 209 12.66 -9.56 -4.65
CA ASP A 209 12.89 -10.59 -5.65
C ASP A 209 11.56 -11.25 -6.04
N PRO A 210 11.12 -11.13 -7.32
CA PRO A 210 9.86 -11.73 -7.76
C PRO A 210 9.78 -13.23 -7.50
N GLN A 211 10.90 -13.97 -7.59
CA GLN A 211 10.93 -15.42 -7.42
C GLN A 211 10.56 -15.86 -6.01
N THR A 212 10.79 -15.01 -5.01
CA THR A 212 10.47 -15.27 -3.61
C THR A 212 9.20 -14.58 -3.16
N HIS A 213 8.93 -13.37 -3.63
CA HIS A 213 7.84 -12.54 -3.16
C HIS A 213 6.48 -12.91 -3.80
N GLU A 214 6.46 -13.23 -5.10
CA GLU A 214 5.23 -13.63 -5.78
C GLU A 214 4.59 -14.89 -5.16
N PRO A 215 5.32 -16.02 -4.95
CA PRO A 215 4.74 -17.18 -4.28
C PRO A 215 4.21 -16.88 -2.88
N LEU A 216 4.88 -15.99 -2.13
CA LEU A 216 4.46 -15.60 -0.79
C LEU A 216 3.12 -14.86 -0.81
N LEU A 217 2.92 -13.93 -1.74
CA LEU A 217 1.65 -13.20 -1.88
C LEU A 217 0.52 -14.15 -2.32
N LEU A 218 0.79 -15.09 -3.23
CA LEU A 218 -0.18 -16.11 -3.65
C LEU A 218 -0.55 -17.04 -2.48
N GLU A 219 0.40 -17.48 -1.67
CA GLU A 219 0.15 -18.30 -0.48
C GLU A 219 -0.74 -17.57 0.54
N ARG A 220 -0.65 -16.26 0.64
CA ARG A 220 -1.48 -15.42 1.51
C ARG A 220 -2.88 -15.16 0.96
N GLY A 221 -3.17 -15.60 -0.27
CA GLY A 221 -4.50 -15.53 -0.87
C GLY A 221 -4.68 -14.43 -1.91
N ALA A 222 -3.58 -13.89 -2.47
CA ALA A 222 -3.70 -13.01 -3.63
C ALA A 222 -4.36 -13.75 -4.79
N ASN A 223 -5.37 -13.15 -5.42
CA ASN A 223 -6.01 -13.70 -6.60
C ASN A 223 -5.10 -13.63 -7.83
N LEU A 224 -4.27 -12.59 -7.87
CA LEU A 224 -3.27 -12.36 -8.91
C LEU A 224 -2.07 -11.66 -8.31
N VAL A 225 -0.87 -11.89 -8.87
CA VAL A 225 0.34 -11.11 -8.57
C VAL A 225 0.89 -10.53 -9.86
N ILE A 226 1.29 -9.26 -9.81
CA ILE A 226 1.85 -8.51 -10.92
C ILE A 226 3.16 -7.84 -10.50
N THR A 227 4.02 -7.55 -11.48
CA THR A 227 5.27 -6.83 -11.27
C THR A 227 5.19 -5.36 -11.75
N ASP A 228 4.17 -5.03 -12.55
CA ASP A 228 3.97 -3.70 -13.09
C ASP A 228 2.51 -3.27 -12.88
N PRO A 229 2.23 -2.29 -12.00
CA PRO A 229 0.87 -1.78 -11.79
C PRO A 229 0.27 -1.09 -13.03
N ASN A 230 1.09 -0.77 -14.03
CA ASN A 230 0.60 -0.16 -15.26
C ASN A 230 -0.16 -1.14 -16.18
N SER A 231 -0.09 -2.44 -15.89
CA SER A 231 -0.91 -3.47 -16.56
C SER A 231 -2.35 -3.55 -16.05
N LEU A 232 -2.70 -2.85 -14.96
CA LEU A 232 -4.03 -2.93 -14.33
C LEU A 232 -5.21 -2.69 -15.28
N PRO A 233 -5.20 -1.69 -16.21
CA PRO A 233 -6.33 -1.47 -17.11
C PRO A 233 -6.66 -2.70 -17.98
N GLU A 234 -5.63 -3.39 -18.48
CA GLU A 234 -5.81 -4.62 -19.24
C GLU A 234 -6.37 -5.75 -18.38
N ILE A 235 -5.80 -5.94 -17.19
CA ILE A 235 -6.19 -6.99 -16.23
C ILE A 235 -7.66 -6.85 -15.82
N VAL A 236 -8.10 -5.65 -15.41
CA VAL A 236 -9.47 -5.44 -14.91
C VAL A 236 -10.52 -5.43 -16.01
N SER A 237 -10.11 -5.35 -17.27
CA SER A 237 -11.00 -5.53 -18.43
C SER A 237 -11.43 -6.99 -18.60
N TRP A 238 -10.68 -7.95 -18.02
CA TRP A 238 -10.93 -9.40 -18.09
C TRP A 238 -10.88 -10.06 -16.70
N PRO A 239 -11.73 -9.64 -15.75
CA PRO A 239 -11.63 -10.10 -14.36
C PRO A 239 -11.88 -11.61 -14.18
N ASN A 240 -12.64 -12.25 -15.07
CA ASN A 240 -12.90 -13.70 -14.99
C ASN A 240 -11.65 -14.55 -15.17
N ASP A 241 -10.60 -14.03 -15.81
CA ASP A 241 -9.36 -14.78 -16.03
C ASP A 241 -8.56 -15.02 -14.74
N TRP A 242 -8.73 -14.16 -13.73
CA TRP A 242 -7.96 -14.21 -12.47
C TRP A 242 -8.82 -14.17 -11.21
N ALA A 243 -10.03 -13.62 -11.27
CA ALA A 243 -10.92 -13.50 -10.12
C ALA A 243 -11.75 -14.79 -9.87
N GLY A 244 -11.59 -15.81 -10.72
CA GLY A 244 -12.34 -17.06 -10.64
C GLY A 244 -13.83 -16.90 -10.89
N ASN A 245 -14.62 -17.92 -10.51
CA ASN A 245 -16.07 -17.96 -10.75
C ASN A 245 -16.89 -16.98 -9.87
N MET A 246 -16.28 -16.00 -9.23
CA MET A 246 -17.00 -15.04 -8.38
C MET A 246 -18.04 -14.21 -9.15
N PHE A 247 -17.94 -14.16 -10.49
CA PHE A 247 -18.84 -13.38 -11.34
C PHE A 247 -19.76 -14.25 -12.22
N GLU A 248 -19.73 -15.59 -12.05
CA GLU A 248 -20.59 -16.53 -12.77
C GLU A 248 -21.91 -16.77 -12.01
N ALA A 249 -22.65 -15.73 -11.67
CA ALA A 249 -23.97 -15.87 -11.05
C ALA A 249 -25.02 -14.98 -11.72
#